data_bf1f2c52d06348077db5d6e6b7b8b334
#
_entry.id   bf1f2c52d06348077db5d6e6b7b8b334
#
_cell.length_a   1.000
_cell.length_b   1.000
_cell.length_c   1.000
_cell.angle_alpha   90.00
_cell.angle_beta   90.00
_cell.angle_gamma   90.00
#
_symmetry.space_group_name_H-M   'P 1'
#
loop_
_entity.id
_entity.type
_entity.pdbx_description
1 polymer ?
#
loop_
_entity_poly.entity_id
_entity_poly.type
_entity_poly.pdbx_seq_one_letter_code
_entity_poly.pdbx_strand_id
1 'polypeptide(L)'
;SDTFGDTATAVIEEFMTPDAIANADDEQLVEFVIKHGKNRFPNPEEIVKELKYVARESYRLRPQLAESVHRILCLSLSNIRALKASLKELDDTISKQLNAFSITLTSIKGIGEVYAAGIFAEIGDINCFPSEAQIARLAGLAWIRHQSGNFEAETTRLDKQSNAYLRYYLVEAADSLRRHNPEFSAY
;
A
#
# COMPACT_ATOMS: atom_id res chain seq x y z
N SER A 1 -0.68 -10.46 -9.11
CA SER A 1 -1.60 -11.11 -8.15
C SER A 1 -1.18 -10.76 -6.72
N ASP A 2 -2.14 -10.57 -5.83
CA ASP A 2 -1.85 -10.28 -4.42
C ASP A 2 -1.42 -11.59 -3.72
N THR A 3 -0.15 -11.68 -3.32
CA THR A 3 0.41 -12.85 -2.62
C THR A 3 -0.31 -13.13 -1.28
N PHE A 4 -0.90 -12.10 -0.67
CA PHE A 4 -1.67 -12.19 0.56
C PHE A 4 -3.16 -11.93 0.34
N GLY A 5 -3.66 -12.27 -0.84
CA GLY A 5 -5.08 -12.23 -1.15
C GLY A 5 -5.87 -13.30 -0.41
N ASP A 6 -7.19 -13.13 -0.31
CA ASP A 6 -8.09 -14.01 0.47
C ASP A 6 -7.92 -15.50 0.13
N THR A 7 -7.79 -15.84 -1.16
CA THR A 7 -7.63 -17.23 -1.59
C THR A 7 -6.28 -17.82 -1.22
N ALA A 8 -5.19 -17.05 -1.42
CA ALA A 8 -3.84 -17.51 -1.09
C ALA A 8 -3.69 -17.71 0.44
N THR A 9 -4.22 -16.79 1.23
CA THR A 9 -4.20 -16.93 2.70
C THR A 9 -5.03 -18.10 3.17
N ALA A 10 -6.20 -18.37 2.56
CA ALA A 10 -7.02 -19.51 2.88
C ALA A 10 -6.30 -20.85 2.57
N VAL A 11 -5.58 -20.92 1.44
CA VAL A 11 -4.78 -22.12 1.09
C VAL A 11 -3.67 -22.35 2.13
N ILE A 12 -2.96 -21.30 2.56
CA ILE A 12 -1.89 -21.44 3.56
C ILE A 12 -2.43 -21.90 4.92
N GLU A 13 -3.62 -21.45 5.31
CA GLU A 13 -4.24 -21.78 6.60
C GLU A 13 -4.80 -23.20 6.61
N GLU A 14 -5.38 -23.66 5.49
CA GLU A 14 -6.00 -24.98 5.40
C GLU A 14 -4.96 -26.09 5.20
N PHE A 15 -3.95 -25.84 4.37
CA PHE A 15 -2.96 -26.85 4.00
C PHE A 15 -1.64 -26.61 4.70
N MET A 16 -1.31 -27.49 5.67
CA MET A 16 -0.10 -27.38 6.46
C MET A 16 1.19 -27.53 5.64
N THR A 17 1.16 -28.34 4.59
CA THR A 17 2.35 -28.69 3.80
C THR A 17 2.03 -28.69 2.30
N PRO A 18 3.05 -28.51 1.43
CA PRO A 18 2.88 -28.70 0.00
C PRO A 18 2.37 -30.11 -0.36
N ASP A 19 2.74 -31.15 0.42
CA ASP A 19 2.27 -32.51 0.19
C ASP A 19 0.77 -32.65 0.47
N ALA A 20 0.22 -31.91 1.45
CA ALA A 20 -1.21 -31.88 1.69
C ALA A 20 -1.98 -31.35 0.48
N ILE A 21 -1.48 -30.32 -0.18
CA ILE A 21 -2.06 -29.78 -1.41
C ILE A 21 -1.90 -30.76 -2.58
N ALA A 22 -0.70 -31.33 -2.75
CA ALA A 22 -0.39 -32.22 -3.87
C ALA A 22 -1.25 -33.50 -3.85
N ASN A 23 -1.60 -34.00 -2.64
CA ASN A 23 -2.35 -35.20 -2.42
C ASN A 23 -3.86 -34.99 -2.17
N ALA A 24 -4.32 -33.73 -2.05
CA ALA A 24 -5.73 -33.43 -1.87
C ALA A 24 -6.54 -33.84 -3.10
N ASP A 25 -7.81 -34.11 -2.90
CA ASP A 25 -8.73 -34.42 -3.98
C ASP A 25 -8.99 -33.22 -4.89
N ASP A 26 -9.06 -33.43 -6.20
CA ASP A 26 -9.21 -32.34 -7.17
C ASP A 26 -10.58 -31.65 -7.02
N GLU A 27 -11.65 -32.40 -6.78
CA GLU A 27 -12.99 -31.84 -6.61
C GLU A 27 -13.08 -31.00 -5.35
N GLN A 28 -12.49 -31.44 -4.24
CA GLN A 28 -12.40 -30.66 -2.99
C GLN A 28 -11.59 -29.37 -3.17
N LEU A 29 -10.47 -29.42 -3.89
CA LEU A 29 -9.67 -28.22 -4.17
C LEU A 29 -10.41 -27.24 -5.07
N VAL A 30 -11.17 -27.72 -6.05
CA VAL A 30 -11.99 -26.86 -6.93
C VAL A 30 -13.07 -26.16 -6.10
N GLU A 31 -13.81 -26.89 -5.27
CA GLU A 31 -14.80 -26.29 -4.36
C GLU A 31 -14.16 -25.26 -3.42
N PHE A 32 -13.00 -25.58 -2.88
CA PHE A 32 -12.24 -24.67 -2.01
C PHE A 32 -11.85 -23.38 -2.73
N VAL A 33 -11.33 -23.50 -3.97
CA VAL A 33 -10.94 -22.34 -4.79
C VAL A 33 -12.15 -21.48 -5.17
N ILE A 34 -13.29 -22.10 -5.52
CA ILE A 34 -14.54 -21.37 -5.82
C ILE A 34 -15.01 -20.61 -4.58
N LYS A 35 -15.08 -21.27 -3.43
CA LYS A 35 -15.55 -20.71 -2.17
C LYS A 35 -14.70 -19.49 -1.73
N HIS A 36 -13.39 -19.64 -1.70
CA HIS A 36 -12.48 -18.60 -1.22
C HIS A 36 -12.09 -17.58 -2.30
N GLY A 37 -12.21 -17.97 -3.58
CA GLY A 37 -12.00 -17.09 -4.73
C GLY A 37 -13.15 -16.11 -5.01
N LYS A 38 -14.33 -16.29 -4.39
CA LYS A 38 -15.52 -15.45 -4.61
C LYS A 38 -15.83 -15.30 -6.11
N ASN A 39 -15.77 -16.39 -6.86
CA ASN A 39 -15.98 -16.45 -8.31
C ASN A 39 -15.06 -15.57 -9.16
N ARG A 40 -13.88 -15.19 -8.66
CA ARG A 40 -12.89 -14.39 -9.41
C ARG A 40 -12.13 -15.22 -10.43
N PHE A 41 -12.16 -16.53 -10.32
CA PHE A 41 -11.44 -17.44 -11.23
C PHE A 41 -12.41 -18.05 -12.23
N PRO A 42 -12.31 -17.69 -13.53
CA PRO A 42 -13.19 -18.24 -14.55
C PRO A 42 -12.96 -19.73 -14.76
N ASN A 43 -11.74 -20.23 -14.55
CA ASN A 43 -11.34 -21.63 -14.73
C ASN A 43 -10.70 -22.17 -13.42
N PRO A 44 -11.49 -22.54 -12.41
CA PRO A 44 -10.94 -22.99 -11.12
C PRO A 44 -10.15 -24.29 -11.23
N GLU A 45 -10.51 -25.17 -12.19
CA GLU A 45 -9.78 -26.41 -12.45
C GLU A 45 -8.33 -26.18 -12.93
N GLU A 46 -8.09 -25.15 -13.74
CA GLU A 46 -6.73 -24.77 -14.17
C GLU A 46 -5.92 -24.27 -12.99
N ILE A 47 -6.52 -23.46 -12.11
CA ILE A 47 -5.88 -23.00 -10.88
C ILE A 47 -5.50 -24.17 -9.98
N VAL A 48 -6.36 -25.18 -9.84
CA VAL A 48 -6.07 -26.37 -9.05
C VAL A 48 -4.91 -27.17 -9.64
N LYS A 49 -4.87 -27.34 -10.97
CA LYS A 49 -3.74 -28.00 -11.64
C LYS A 49 -2.42 -27.27 -11.41
N GLU A 50 -2.43 -25.95 -11.56
CA GLU A 50 -1.25 -25.10 -11.30
C GLU A 50 -0.83 -25.17 -9.84
N LEU A 51 -1.78 -25.07 -8.91
CA LEU A 51 -1.54 -25.18 -7.48
C LEU A 51 -0.88 -26.50 -7.10
N LYS A 52 -1.39 -27.62 -7.61
CA LYS A 52 -0.80 -28.96 -7.41
C LYS A 52 0.58 -29.09 -8.05
N TYR A 53 0.77 -28.53 -9.24
CA TYR A 53 2.07 -28.52 -9.89
C TYR A 53 3.09 -27.79 -9.02
N VAL A 54 2.80 -26.54 -8.62
CA VAL A 54 3.69 -25.76 -7.76
C VAL A 54 3.92 -26.44 -6.41
N ALA A 55 2.89 -27.07 -5.84
CA ALA A 55 3.03 -27.83 -4.60
C ALA A 55 4.00 -29.02 -4.75
N ARG A 56 4.01 -29.71 -5.87
CA ARG A 56 4.94 -30.82 -6.13
C ARG A 56 6.39 -30.35 -6.28
N GLU A 57 6.60 -29.20 -6.91
CA GLU A 57 7.92 -28.61 -7.10
C GLU A 57 8.44 -27.82 -5.88
N SER A 58 7.59 -27.61 -4.85
CA SER A 58 7.95 -26.84 -3.66
C SER A 58 8.91 -27.59 -2.75
N TYR A 59 9.74 -26.82 -2.03
CA TYR A 59 10.66 -27.36 -1.04
C TYR A 59 9.91 -28.07 0.11
N ARG A 60 10.44 -29.22 0.54
CA ARG A 60 9.88 -30.02 1.65
C ARG A 60 10.59 -29.70 2.96
N LEU A 61 9.85 -29.24 3.94
CA LEU A 61 10.34 -29.11 5.30
C LEU A 61 10.33 -30.47 5.99
N ARG A 62 11.27 -30.67 6.93
CA ARG A 62 11.22 -31.82 7.82
C ARG A 62 9.91 -31.78 8.63
N PRO A 63 9.23 -32.93 8.87
CA PRO A 63 7.94 -32.96 9.56
C PRO A 63 7.95 -32.20 10.92
N GLN A 64 9.04 -32.31 11.67
CA GLN A 64 9.18 -31.62 12.96
C GLN A 64 9.18 -30.09 12.87
N LEU A 65 9.58 -29.54 11.71
CA LEU A 65 9.60 -28.11 11.47
C LEU A 65 8.32 -27.63 10.77
N ALA A 66 7.67 -28.50 10.01
CA ALA A 66 6.50 -28.11 9.21
C ALA A 66 5.37 -27.54 10.07
N GLU A 67 5.04 -28.18 11.18
CA GLU A 67 4.00 -27.70 12.11
C GLU A 67 4.34 -26.35 12.72
N SER A 68 5.58 -26.17 13.15
CA SER A 68 6.02 -24.90 13.75
C SER A 68 6.00 -23.76 12.75
N VAL A 69 6.47 -24.01 11.52
CA VAL A 69 6.45 -23.02 10.43
C VAL A 69 5.02 -22.67 10.03
N HIS A 70 4.14 -23.68 9.89
CA HIS A 70 2.73 -23.45 9.60
C HIS A 70 2.06 -22.58 10.68
N ARG A 71 2.30 -22.86 11.96
CA ARG A 71 1.78 -22.06 13.06
C ARG A 71 2.26 -20.61 13.03
N ILE A 72 3.55 -20.38 12.72
CA ILE A 72 4.10 -19.03 12.54
C ILE A 72 3.42 -18.32 11.37
N LEU A 73 3.22 -19.00 10.24
CA LEU A 73 2.53 -18.43 9.07
C LEU A 73 1.08 -18.05 9.41
N CYS A 74 0.32 -18.92 10.07
CA CYS A 74 -1.05 -18.61 10.48
C CYS A 74 -1.12 -17.41 11.43
N LEU A 75 -0.21 -17.32 12.41
CA LEU A 75 -0.12 -16.17 13.31
C LEU A 75 0.22 -14.87 12.54
N SER A 76 1.16 -14.95 11.60
CA SER A 76 1.53 -13.80 10.75
C SER A 76 0.36 -13.33 9.88
N LEU A 77 -0.38 -14.26 9.28
CA LEU A 77 -1.59 -13.95 8.50
C LEU A 77 -2.70 -13.32 9.36
N SER A 78 -2.89 -13.84 10.58
CA SER A 78 -3.83 -13.25 11.54
C SER A 78 -3.45 -11.80 11.88
N ASN A 79 -2.16 -11.53 12.12
CA ASN A 79 -1.66 -10.18 12.38
C ASN A 79 -1.87 -9.25 11.16
N ILE A 80 -1.60 -9.74 9.95
CA ILE A 80 -1.83 -8.97 8.71
C ILE A 80 -3.33 -8.61 8.57
N ARG A 81 -4.23 -9.55 8.86
CA ARG A 81 -5.68 -9.28 8.82
C ARG A 81 -6.10 -8.24 9.85
N ALA A 82 -5.60 -8.36 11.08
CA ALA A 82 -5.89 -7.39 12.14
C ALA A 82 -5.39 -5.99 11.76
N LEU A 83 -4.17 -5.87 11.23
CA LEU A 83 -3.62 -4.59 10.76
C LEU A 83 -4.41 -4.02 9.58
N LYS A 84 -4.81 -4.84 8.61
CA LYS A 84 -5.66 -4.40 7.49
C LYS A 84 -7.02 -3.88 7.98
N ALA A 85 -7.62 -4.53 8.98
CA ALA A 85 -8.88 -4.07 9.58
C ALA A 85 -8.71 -2.74 10.31
N SER A 86 -7.65 -2.59 11.11
CA SER A 86 -7.34 -1.34 11.80
C SER A 86 -7.04 -0.20 10.83
N LEU A 87 -6.32 -0.45 9.75
CA LEU A 87 -6.08 0.55 8.70
C LEU A 87 -7.39 1.02 8.07
N LYS A 88 -8.30 0.09 7.75
CA LYS A 88 -9.60 0.44 7.19
C LYS A 88 -10.42 1.31 8.15
N GLU A 89 -10.43 0.98 9.45
CA GLU A 89 -11.11 1.78 10.47
C GLU A 89 -10.54 3.20 10.58
N LEU A 90 -9.20 3.32 10.48
CA LEU A 90 -8.52 4.62 10.45
C LEU A 90 -8.88 5.41 9.19
N ASP A 91 -8.88 4.79 8.01
CA ASP A 91 -9.27 5.42 6.75
C ASP A 91 -10.71 5.92 6.81
N ASP A 92 -11.65 5.09 7.33
CA ASP A 92 -13.05 5.48 7.53
C ASP A 92 -13.20 6.67 8.52
N THR A 93 -12.33 6.72 9.54
CA THR A 93 -12.31 7.81 10.51
C THR A 93 -11.77 9.09 9.91
N ILE A 94 -10.67 9.01 9.15
CA ILE A 94 -10.08 10.13 8.41
C ILE A 94 -11.11 10.72 7.44
N SER A 95 -11.78 9.87 6.67
CA SER A 95 -12.82 10.28 5.73
C SER A 95 -13.95 11.06 6.41
N LYS A 96 -14.46 10.55 7.54
CA LYS A 96 -15.50 11.24 8.32
C LYS A 96 -15.04 12.60 8.85
N GLN A 97 -13.82 12.69 9.38
CA GLN A 97 -13.26 13.93 9.88
C GLN A 97 -13.00 14.93 8.76
N LEU A 98 -12.45 14.47 7.63
CA LEU A 98 -12.15 15.31 6.47
C LEU A 98 -13.42 15.98 5.90
N ASN A 99 -14.53 15.25 5.90
CA ASN A 99 -15.82 15.77 5.43
C ASN A 99 -16.39 16.90 6.31
N ALA A 100 -15.89 17.08 7.53
CA ALA A 100 -16.23 18.21 8.38
C ALA A 100 -15.55 19.52 7.98
N PHE A 101 -14.52 19.44 7.11
CA PHE A 101 -13.78 20.58 6.60
C PHE A 101 -14.08 20.78 5.12
N SER A 102 -14.14 22.04 4.67
CA SER A 102 -14.35 22.40 3.26
C SER A 102 -13.06 22.26 2.46
N ILE A 103 -12.56 21.02 2.34
CA ILE A 103 -11.29 20.71 1.66
C ILE A 103 -11.57 20.36 0.19
N THR A 104 -10.92 21.08 -0.72
CA THR A 104 -11.06 20.88 -2.17
C THR A 104 -10.00 19.94 -2.77
N LEU A 105 -8.99 19.52 -2.00
CA LEU A 105 -7.89 18.68 -2.49
C LEU A 105 -8.35 17.35 -3.09
N THR A 106 -9.40 16.75 -2.54
CA THR A 106 -9.96 15.48 -3.03
C THR A 106 -10.68 15.60 -4.38
N SER A 107 -10.99 16.83 -4.84
CA SER A 107 -11.55 17.05 -6.19
C SER A 107 -10.51 16.83 -7.28
N ILE A 108 -9.24 16.83 -6.94
CA ILE A 108 -8.14 16.59 -7.88
C ILE A 108 -7.96 15.08 -8.05
N LYS A 109 -8.21 14.58 -9.27
CA LYS A 109 -8.06 13.16 -9.58
C LYS A 109 -6.63 12.70 -9.30
N GLY A 110 -6.46 11.78 -8.36
CA GLY A 110 -5.15 11.28 -7.92
C GLY A 110 -4.78 11.68 -6.50
N ILE A 111 -5.50 12.64 -5.88
CA ILE A 111 -5.35 12.95 -4.46
C ILE A 111 -6.48 12.26 -3.68
N GLY A 112 -6.13 11.19 -2.98
CA GLY A 112 -7.05 10.48 -2.08
C GLY A 112 -7.20 11.18 -0.73
N GLU A 113 -8.19 10.76 0.05
CA GLU A 113 -8.55 11.35 1.35
C GLU A 113 -7.38 11.33 2.34
N VAL A 114 -6.57 10.28 2.37
CA VAL A 114 -5.41 10.16 3.26
C VAL A 114 -4.36 11.23 2.95
N TYR A 115 -4.04 11.45 1.66
CA TYR A 115 -3.10 12.49 1.27
C TYR A 115 -3.68 13.88 1.51
N ALA A 116 -4.96 14.09 1.20
CA ALA A 116 -5.64 15.36 1.45
C ALA A 116 -5.65 15.70 2.95
N ALA A 117 -5.98 14.72 3.80
CA ALA A 117 -5.98 14.89 5.25
C ALA A 117 -4.58 15.20 5.79
N GLY A 118 -3.55 14.46 5.33
CA GLY A 118 -2.17 14.68 5.74
C GLY A 118 -1.66 16.06 5.34
N ILE A 119 -1.88 16.48 4.09
CA ILE A 119 -1.51 17.81 3.61
C ILE A 119 -2.23 18.90 4.43
N PHE A 120 -3.54 18.74 4.64
CA PHE A 120 -4.34 19.70 5.41
C PHE A 120 -3.87 19.81 6.87
N ALA A 121 -3.61 18.70 7.53
CA ALA A 121 -3.16 18.66 8.92
C ALA A 121 -1.80 19.32 9.10
N GLU A 122 -0.87 19.12 8.15
CA GLU A 122 0.49 19.66 8.23
C GLU A 122 0.60 21.14 7.83
N ILE A 123 -0.27 21.61 6.94
CA ILE A 123 -0.34 23.03 6.55
C ILE A 123 -1.10 23.85 7.60
N GLY A 124 -2.18 23.28 8.18
CA GLY A 124 -3.08 24.04 9.05
C GLY A 124 -3.86 25.11 8.28
N ASP A 125 -3.83 26.35 8.76
CA ASP A 125 -4.52 27.46 8.08
C ASP A 125 -3.72 27.97 6.87
N ILE A 126 -4.24 27.69 5.68
CA ILE A 126 -3.63 28.10 4.41
C ILE A 126 -3.48 29.62 4.28
N ASN A 127 -4.34 30.40 4.94
CA ASN A 127 -4.28 31.86 4.89
C ASN A 127 -3.05 32.45 5.59
N CYS A 128 -2.37 31.64 6.41
CA CYS A 128 -1.08 32.03 7.01
C CYS A 128 0.07 32.08 6.00
N PHE A 129 -0.12 31.58 4.79
CA PHE A 129 0.90 31.50 3.74
C PHE A 129 0.57 32.47 2.60
N PRO A 130 1.32 33.59 2.43
CA PRO A 130 1.10 34.55 1.37
C PRO A 130 1.33 34.02 -0.05
N SER A 131 2.06 32.90 -0.20
CA SER A 131 2.34 32.27 -1.49
C SER A 131 2.65 30.78 -1.37
N GLU A 132 2.48 30.07 -2.49
CA GLU A 132 2.86 28.66 -2.66
C GLU A 132 4.36 28.41 -2.38
N ALA A 133 5.22 29.38 -2.66
CA ALA A 133 6.65 29.29 -2.38
C ALA A 133 6.95 29.12 -0.88
N GLN A 134 6.12 29.68 0.01
CA GLN A 134 6.28 29.50 1.46
C GLN A 134 5.86 28.10 1.89
N ILE A 135 4.83 27.51 1.29
CA ILE A 135 4.43 26.13 1.53
C ILE A 135 5.53 25.18 1.02
N ALA A 136 6.09 25.44 -0.16
CA ALA A 136 7.21 24.67 -0.69
C ALA A 136 8.43 24.75 0.24
N ARG A 137 8.71 25.91 0.82
CA ARG A 137 9.78 26.07 1.83
C ARG A 137 9.47 25.33 3.13
N LEU A 138 8.23 25.38 3.63
CA LEU A 138 7.79 24.61 4.79
C LEU A 138 8.00 23.13 4.57
N ALA A 139 7.67 22.62 3.40
CA ALA A 139 7.87 21.23 3.01
C ALA A 139 9.35 20.86 2.71
N GLY A 140 10.24 21.88 2.62
CA GLY A 140 11.63 21.68 2.20
C GLY A 140 11.80 21.28 0.75
N LEU A 141 10.85 21.67 -0.10
CA LEU A 141 10.88 21.50 -1.55
C LEU A 141 11.46 22.73 -2.27
N ALA A 142 11.88 23.73 -1.50
CA ALA A 142 12.57 24.91 -2.00
C ALA A 142 14.08 24.67 -2.07
N TRP A 143 14.69 25.16 -3.15
CA TRP A 143 16.13 25.11 -3.34
C TRP A 143 16.78 26.24 -2.55
N ILE A 144 17.77 25.93 -1.71
CA ILE A 144 18.55 26.92 -1.01
C ILE A 144 19.66 27.38 -1.97
N ARG A 145 19.63 28.67 -2.35
CA ARG A 145 20.75 29.29 -3.04
C ARG A 145 21.87 29.56 -2.04
N HIS A 146 23.01 28.93 -2.24
CA HIS A 146 24.22 29.26 -1.53
C HIS A 146 25.02 30.28 -2.36
N GLN A 147 24.81 31.59 -2.06
CA GLN A 147 25.55 32.67 -2.68
C GLN A 147 26.29 33.46 -1.58
N SER A 148 27.57 33.69 -1.74
CA SER A 148 28.32 34.62 -0.92
C SER A 148 29.25 35.45 -1.81
N GLY A 149 28.97 36.75 -1.93
CA GLY A 149 29.71 37.64 -2.82
C GLY A 149 29.60 37.18 -4.29
N ASN A 150 30.73 36.92 -4.93
CA ASN A 150 30.81 36.45 -6.33
C ASN A 150 30.77 34.90 -6.46
N PHE A 151 30.56 34.17 -5.37
CA PHE A 151 30.49 32.71 -5.40
C PHE A 151 29.04 32.23 -5.52
N GLU A 152 28.75 31.48 -6.55
CA GLU A 152 27.48 30.75 -6.74
C GLU A 152 27.79 29.25 -6.74
N ALA A 153 27.15 28.50 -5.84
CA ALA A 153 27.34 27.06 -5.76
C ALA A 153 26.71 26.36 -6.96
N GLU A 154 27.49 25.51 -7.65
CA GLU A 154 27.01 24.72 -8.79
C GLU A 154 25.91 23.72 -8.40
N THR A 155 25.84 23.32 -7.13
CA THR A 155 24.82 22.38 -6.65
C THR A 155 24.02 22.98 -5.50
N THR A 156 22.72 23.05 -5.71
CA THR A 156 21.76 23.43 -4.66
C THR A 156 21.20 22.18 -3.98
N ARG A 157 21.13 22.20 -2.65
CA ARG A 157 20.54 21.12 -1.86
C ARG A 157 19.17 21.52 -1.35
N LEU A 158 18.26 20.52 -1.25
CA LEU A 158 16.98 20.74 -0.56
C LEU A 158 17.21 21.05 0.92
N ASP A 159 16.38 21.93 1.47
CA ASP A 159 16.40 22.24 2.90
C ASP A 159 15.99 21.03 3.72
N LYS A 160 16.85 20.61 4.66
CA LYS A 160 16.58 19.52 5.57
C LYS A 160 15.84 19.94 6.85
N GLN A 161 15.82 21.26 7.14
CA GLN A 161 15.15 21.84 8.32
C GLN A 161 13.68 22.17 8.02
N SER A 162 12.92 21.20 7.53
CA SER A 162 11.58 21.39 7.01
C SER A 162 10.62 20.34 7.55
N ASN A 163 9.34 20.56 7.35
CA ASN A 163 8.31 19.58 7.69
C ASN A 163 8.42 18.34 6.80
N ALA A 164 9.00 17.26 7.34
CA ALA A 164 9.23 16.02 6.62
C ALA A 164 7.91 15.29 6.27
N TYR A 165 6.88 15.42 7.10
CA TYR A 165 5.58 14.81 6.86
C TYR A 165 4.84 15.51 5.71
N LEU A 166 4.82 16.86 5.72
CA LEU A 166 4.25 17.61 4.61
C LEU A 166 4.95 17.28 3.30
N ARG A 167 6.27 17.22 3.30
CA ARG A 167 7.04 16.81 2.11
C ARG A 167 6.66 15.43 1.63
N TYR A 168 6.53 14.45 2.55
CA TYR A 168 6.11 13.09 2.22
C TYR A 168 4.75 13.09 1.53
N TYR A 169 3.74 13.71 2.13
CA TYR A 169 2.40 13.75 1.56
C TYR A 169 2.35 14.46 0.21
N LEU A 170 3.09 15.57 0.04
CA LEU A 170 3.14 16.27 -1.24
C LEU A 170 3.82 15.45 -2.35
N VAL A 171 4.92 14.75 -2.03
CA VAL A 171 5.62 13.90 -2.99
C VAL A 171 4.77 12.70 -3.40
N GLU A 172 4.15 12.02 -2.45
CA GLU A 172 3.26 10.88 -2.72
C GLU A 172 2.00 11.31 -3.51
N ALA A 173 1.42 12.46 -3.16
CA ALA A 173 0.32 13.04 -3.92
C ALA A 173 0.74 13.38 -5.36
N ALA A 174 1.92 13.95 -5.56
CA ALA A 174 2.45 14.27 -6.90
C ALA A 174 2.68 13.01 -7.74
N ASP A 175 3.24 11.93 -7.16
CA ASP A 175 3.42 10.66 -7.87
C ASP A 175 2.06 10.02 -8.21
N SER A 176 1.09 10.10 -7.30
CA SER A 176 -0.28 9.65 -7.57
C SER A 176 -0.95 10.47 -8.68
N LEU A 177 -0.79 11.80 -8.68
CA LEU A 177 -1.27 12.70 -9.73
C LEU A 177 -0.70 12.33 -11.09
N ARG A 178 0.62 12.13 -11.17
CA ARG A 178 1.29 11.72 -12.41
C ARG A 178 0.71 10.43 -12.99
N ARG A 179 0.33 9.48 -12.14
CA ARG A 179 -0.23 8.18 -12.57
C ARG A 179 -1.70 8.23 -12.98
N HIS A 180 -2.49 9.11 -12.38
CA HIS A 180 -3.96 9.08 -12.49
C HIS A 180 -4.57 10.30 -13.18
N ASN A 181 -3.83 11.38 -13.36
CA ASN A 181 -4.31 12.59 -13.99
C ASN A 181 -3.57 12.82 -15.32
N PRO A 182 -4.28 12.84 -16.47
CA PRO A 182 -3.67 13.00 -17.79
C PRO A 182 -2.89 14.32 -17.95
N GLU A 183 -3.35 15.40 -17.31
CA GLU A 183 -2.71 16.72 -17.39
C GLU A 183 -1.31 16.70 -16.72
N PHE A 184 -1.16 15.94 -15.62
CA PHE A 184 0.10 15.82 -14.90
C PHE A 184 0.99 14.66 -15.37
N SER A 185 0.46 13.74 -16.17
CA SER A 185 1.24 12.62 -16.72
C SER A 185 2.26 13.04 -17.76
N ALA A 186 2.13 14.26 -18.31
CA ALA A 186 3.03 14.82 -19.31
C ALA A 186 4.29 15.49 -18.71
N TYR A 187 4.30 15.67 -17.38
CA TYR A 187 5.44 16.19 -16.61
C TYR A 187 6.26 15.05 -16.00
#